data_4aced606352ca66dfc1038a1589139dd
#
_entry.id   4aced606352ca66dfc1038a1589139dd
#
_cell.length_a   1.000
_cell.length_b   1.000
_cell.length_c   1.000
_cell.angle_alpha   90.00
_cell.angle_beta   90.00
_cell.angle_gamma   90.00
#
_symmetry.space_group_name_H-M   'P 1'
#
loop_
_entity.id
_entity.type
_entity.pdbx_description
1 polymer ?
#
loop_
_entity_poly.entity_id
_entity_poly.type
_entity_poly.pdbx_seq_one_letter_code
_entity_poly.pdbx_strand_id
1 'polypeptide(L)'
;MKFRRPSPSLVVALIALVLSTSGSAVAAVSYASRAGSVDGHSAVGASSSLQHAAGNLVATAKGGSTSGQIPARFVAGVQQGSSQPFVQSVQVSDNANLAPTALVGVPGVGTLSAGCDDQAKNPGRENPLTVLAFTNQSGGFISFERTLGQTQPVVTAIDNNAVATASIPGSTTFSYNLQVGLTNLQVNGVVRQDGTGTADGRCVVYGSAVRVP
;
A
#
# COMPACT_ATOMS: atom_id res chain seq x y z
N MET A 1 -74.31 -21.06 34.83
CA MET A 1 -73.22 -20.08 34.84
C MET A 1 -73.63 -18.86 34.06
N LYS A 2 -73.79 -17.68 34.71
CA LYS A 2 -74.10 -16.42 34.02
C LYS A 2 -72.79 -15.78 33.50
N PHE A 3 -72.55 -15.80 32.20
CA PHE A 3 -71.44 -15.08 31.59
C PHE A 3 -71.69 -13.57 31.77
N ARG A 4 -70.87 -12.91 32.59
CA ARG A 4 -70.89 -11.44 32.66
C ARG A 4 -70.35 -10.90 31.32
N ARG A 5 -71.10 -10.00 30.72
CA ARG A 5 -70.65 -9.29 29.51
C ARG A 5 -69.41 -8.47 29.85
N PRO A 6 -68.33 -8.55 29.04
CA PRO A 6 -67.14 -7.72 29.31
C PRO A 6 -67.52 -6.26 29.27
N SER A 7 -66.88 -5.46 30.13
CA SER A 7 -67.09 -4.00 30.15
C SER A 7 -66.53 -3.35 28.87
N PRO A 8 -67.15 -2.31 28.35
CA PRO A 8 -66.67 -1.62 27.15
C PRO A 8 -65.17 -1.19 27.24
N SER A 9 -64.76 -0.84 28.46
CA SER A 9 -63.36 -0.46 28.72
C SER A 9 -62.38 -1.61 28.57
N LEU A 10 -62.79 -2.85 28.95
CA LEU A 10 -61.96 -4.03 28.77
C LEU A 10 -61.77 -4.40 27.28
N VAL A 11 -62.81 -4.19 26.47
CA VAL A 11 -62.75 -4.46 25.03
C VAL A 11 -61.84 -3.45 24.37
N VAL A 12 -61.94 -2.16 24.71
CA VAL A 12 -61.04 -1.12 24.18
C VAL A 12 -59.60 -1.35 24.59
N ALA A 13 -59.33 -1.74 25.83
CA ALA A 13 -57.99 -2.07 26.30
C ALA A 13 -57.35 -3.27 25.57
N LEU A 14 -58.13 -4.32 25.28
CA LEU A 14 -57.69 -5.46 24.51
C LEU A 14 -57.37 -5.12 23.05
N ILE A 15 -58.18 -4.26 22.42
CA ILE A 15 -57.93 -3.81 21.06
C ILE A 15 -56.65 -2.91 21.02
N ALA A 16 -56.50 -2.01 21.99
CA ALA A 16 -55.29 -1.21 22.09
C ALA A 16 -54.00 -2.04 22.29
N LEU A 17 -54.11 -3.11 23.12
CA LEU A 17 -52.97 -4.01 23.34
C LEU A 17 -52.60 -4.77 22.06
N VAL A 18 -53.58 -5.26 21.30
CA VAL A 18 -53.36 -5.99 20.04
C VAL A 18 -52.73 -5.02 19.00
N LEU A 19 -53.24 -3.81 18.90
CA LEU A 19 -52.71 -2.83 17.97
C LEU A 19 -51.27 -2.37 18.33
N SER A 20 -50.96 -2.23 19.62
CA SER A 20 -49.61 -1.87 20.08
C SER A 20 -48.57 -2.99 19.82
N THR A 21 -48.94 -4.23 19.99
CA THR A 21 -48.06 -5.37 19.75
C THR A 21 -47.90 -5.67 18.25
N SER A 22 -48.92 -5.46 17.42
CA SER A 22 -48.82 -5.66 15.97
C SER A 22 -47.97 -4.58 15.31
N GLY A 23 -48.03 -3.31 15.78
CA GLY A 23 -47.21 -2.20 15.29
C GLY A 23 -45.72 -2.39 15.50
N SER A 24 -45.32 -2.89 16.67
CA SER A 24 -43.90 -3.16 16.96
C SER A 24 -43.33 -4.35 16.18
N ALA A 25 -44.16 -5.39 15.93
CA ALA A 25 -43.76 -6.55 15.14
C ALA A 25 -43.52 -6.16 13.65
N VAL A 26 -44.37 -5.33 13.07
CA VAL A 26 -44.22 -4.86 11.68
C VAL A 26 -42.97 -3.98 11.52
N ALA A 27 -42.70 -3.11 12.50
CA ALA A 27 -41.47 -2.28 12.49
C ALA A 27 -40.21 -3.17 12.56
N ALA A 28 -40.19 -4.17 13.47
CA ALA A 28 -39.03 -5.06 13.58
C ALA A 28 -38.79 -5.90 12.33
N VAL A 29 -39.84 -6.40 11.68
CA VAL A 29 -39.72 -7.17 10.42
C VAL A 29 -39.29 -6.31 9.28
N SER A 30 -39.75 -5.05 9.17
CA SER A 30 -39.30 -4.13 8.12
C SER A 30 -37.85 -3.68 8.31
N TYR A 31 -37.37 -3.55 9.55
CA TYR A 31 -35.95 -3.31 9.85
C TYR A 31 -35.09 -4.53 9.51
N ALA A 32 -35.53 -5.75 9.86
CA ALA A 32 -34.79 -6.97 9.55
C ALA A 32 -34.70 -7.26 8.05
N SER A 33 -35.76 -7.00 7.29
CA SER A 33 -35.77 -7.18 5.84
C SER A 33 -34.95 -6.13 5.09
N ARG A 34 -34.70 -4.96 5.69
CA ARG A 34 -33.86 -3.88 5.15
C ARG A 34 -32.44 -3.89 5.67
N ALA A 35 -32.09 -4.79 6.58
CA ALA A 35 -30.71 -4.93 7.08
C ALA A 35 -29.69 -5.26 5.95
N GLY A 36 -30.16 -5.75 4.80
CA GLY A 36 -29.33 -5.99 3.62
C GLY A 36 -29.27 -4.82 2.62
N SER A 37 -29.99 -3.73 2.89
CA SER A 37 -29.97 -2.55 2.01
C SER A 37 -30.16 -1.26 2.80
N VAL A 38 -29.51 -0.18 2.36
CA VAL A 38 -29.65 1.18 2.87
C VAL A 38 -29.95 2.08 1.69
N ASP A 39 -31.02 2.88 1.77
CA ASP A 39 -31.42 3.82 0.72
C ASP A 39 -31.54 3.18 -0.68
N GLY A 40 -32.05 1.95 -0.75
CA GLY A 40 -32.21 1.21 -2.02
C GLY A 40 -30.93 0.53 -2.52
N HIS A 41 -29.81 0.67 -1.82
CA HIS A 41 -28.56 0.00 -2.16
C HIS A 41 -28.39 -1.29 -1.38
N SER A 42 -28.23 -2.39 -2.09
CA SER A 42 -27.97 -3.72 -1.46
C SER A 42 -26.52 -3.81 -0.96
N ALA A 43 -26.33 -4.53 0.15
CA ALA A 43 -24.98 -4.86 0.61
C ALA A 43 -24.41 -6.00 -0.25
N VAL A 44 -23.19 -5.79 -0.80
CA VAL A 44 -22.44 -6.81 -1.52
C VAL A 44 -21.25 -7.27 -0.69
N GLY A 45 -20.93 -8.56 -0.80
CA GLY A 45 -19.82 -9.15 -0.05
C GLY A 45 -18.46 -8.66 -0.51
N ALA A 46 -17.48 -8.77 0.38
CA ALA A 46 -16.09 -8.37 0.12
C ALA A 46 -15.43 -9.11 -1.06
N SER A 47 -15.96 -10.26 -1.49
CA SER A 47 -15.49 -11.05 -2.64
C SER A 47 -16.16 -10.69 -3.97
N SER A 48 -17.16 -9.81 -3.96
CA SER A 48 -17.89 -9.41 -5.18
C SER A 48 -16.98 -8.72 -6.21
N SER A 49 -17.35 -8.81 -7.50
CA SER A 49 -16.66 -8.06 -8.55
C SER A 49 -16.95 -6.55 -8.45
N LEU A 50 -16.08 -5.72 -9.01
CA LEU A 50 -16.28 -4.27 -9.07
C LEU A 50 -17.58 -3.89 -9.79
N GLN A 51 -17.90 -4.62 -10.86
CA GLN A 51 -19.13 -4.39 -11.64
C GLN A 51 -20.39 -4.70 -10.81
N HIS A 52 -20.37 -5.76 -9.99
CA HIS A 52 -21.47 -6.10 -9.10
C HIS A 52 -21.59 -5.15 -7.92
N ALA A 53 -20.48 -4.57 -7.46
CA ALA A 53 -20.46 -3.60 -6.38
C ALA A 53 -20.84 -2.17 -6.82
N ALA A 54 -20.89 -1.88 -8.11
CA ALA A 54 -21.25 -0.57 -8.61
C ALA A 54 -22.67 -0.18 -8.17
N GLY A 55 -22.79 0.95 -7.49
CA GLY A 55 -24.05 1.44 -6.93
C GLY A 55 -24.56 0.68 -5.68
N ASN A 56 -23.79 -0.22 -5.12
CA ASN A 56 -24.12 -0.97 -3.92
C ASN A 56 -23.18 -0.67 -2.74
N LEU A 57 -23.61 -1.04 -1.54
CA LEU A 57 -22.80 -0.92 -0.33
C LEU A 57 -21.84 -2.11 -0.25
N VAL A 58 -20.56 -1.85 -0.03
CA VAL A 58 -19.57 -2.91 0.14
C VAL A 58 -19.45 -3.30 1.61
N ALA A 59 -19.75 -4.55 1.91
CA ALA A 59 -19.52 -5.09 3.26
C ALA A 59 -18.02 -5.30 3.52
N THR A 60 -17.63 -5.10 4.76
CA THR A 60 -16.26 -5.41 5.22
C THR A 60 -16.01 -6.92 5.19
N ALA A 61 -14.75 -7.33 5.08
CA ALA A 61 -14.38 -8.73 5.18
C ALA A 61 -14.72 -9.30 6.56
N LYS A 62 -15.36 -10.48 6.59
CA LYS A 62 -15.88 -11.10 7.83
C LYS A 62 -14.83 -11.93 8.59
N GLY A 63 -13.68 -12.21 7.99
CA GLY A 63 -12.65 -13.05 8.61
C GLY A 63 -11.28 -12.91 7.96
N GLY A 64 -10.29 -13.56 8.55
CA GLY A 64 -8.89 -13.51 8.12
C GLY A 64 -8.16 -12.24 8.59
N SER A 65 -6.95 -12.03 8.09
CA SER A 65 -6.10 -10.88 8.43
C SER A 65 -6.68 -9.52 8.00
N THR A 66 -7.69 -9.52 7.12
CA THR A 66 -8.38 -8.31 6.61
C THR A 66 -9.77 -8.13 7.19
N SER A 67 -10.10 -8.83 8.30
CA SER A 67 -11.40 -8.71 8.97
C SER A 67 -11.70 -7.26 9.36
N GLY A 68 -12.90 -6.80 9.04
CA GLY A 68 -13.33 -5.42 9.30
C GLY A 68 -12.84 -4.39 8.28
N GLN A 69 -12.03 -4.78 7.29
CA GLN A 69 -11.54 -3.88 6.25
C GLN A 69 -12.40 -3.94 5.00
N ILE A 70 -12.57 -2.80 4.34
CA ILE A 70 -13.10 -2.75 2.97
C ILE A 70 -11.97 -3.15 2.04
N PRO A 71 -12.14 -4.18 1.18
CA PRO A 71 -11.10 -4.53 0.23
C PRO A 71 -10.73 -3.35 -0.67
N ALA A 72 -9.45 -3.13 -0.85
CA ALA A 72 -8.89 -1.98 -1.57
C ALA A 72 -9.47 -1.77 -2.98
N ARG A 73 -9.84 -2.85 -3.67
CA ARG A 73 -10.45 -2.79 -5.01
C ARG A 73 -11.78 -2.03 -5.05
N PHE A 74 -12.46 -1.82 -3.90
CA PHE A 74 -13.73 -1.08 -3.82
C PHE A 74 -13.56 0.38 -3.45
N VAL A 75 -12.35 0.80 -3.10
CA VAL A 75 -12.08 2.20 -2.74
C VAL A 75 -11.68 2.94 -4.01
N ALA A 76 -12.67 3.43 -4.75
CA ALA A 76 -12.42 4.24 -5.94
C ALA A 76 -11.72 5.55 -5.56
N GLY A 77 -10.64 5.90 -6.26
CA GLY A 77 -9.85 7.11 -6.01
C GLY A 77 -8.74 6.97 -4.97
N VAL A 78 -8.78 5.94 -4.13
CA VAL A 78 -7.58 5.46 -3.43
C VAL A 78 -7.02 4.34 -4.30
N GLN A 79 -6.34 4.69 -5.38
CA GLN A 79 -5.37 3.74 -5.90
C GLN A 79 -4.43 3.50 -4.72
N GLN A 80 -4.45 2.30 -4.18
CA GLN A 80 -3.36 1.89 -3.32
C GLN A 80 -2.09 2.17 -4.12
N GLY A 81 -1.40 3.22 -3.75
CA GLY A 81 0.00 3.28 -4.02
C GLY A 81 0.52 2.01 -3.38
N SER A 82 0.75 0.97 -4.18
CA SER A 82 1.26 -0.28 -3.66
C SER A 82 2.64 0.04 -3.11
N SER A 83 2.68 0.31 -1.81
CA SER A 83 3.94 0.52 -1.12
C SER A 83 4.64 -0.83 -1.09
N GLN A 84 5.74 -0.92 -1.81
CA GLN A 84 6.61 -2.09 -1.78
C GLN A 84 7.80 -1.75 -0.90
N PRO A 85 7.83 -2.26 0.35
CA PRO A 85 9.00 -2.11 1.19
C PRO A 85 10.15 -2.95 0.64
N PHE A 86 11.37 -2.45 0.80
CA PHE A 86 12.57 -3.18 0.45
C PHE A 86 13.63 -3.00 1.54
N VAL A 87 14.45 -4.02 1.69
CA VAL A 87 15.63 -4.01 2.56
C VAL A 87 16.69 -4.91 1.95
N GLN A 88 17.92 -4.42 1.93
CA GLN A 88 19.09 -5.19 1.54
C GLN A 88 20.26 -4.84 2.47
N SER A 89 20.98 -5.83 2.91
CA SER A 89 22.25 -5.67 3.61
C SER A 89 23.30 -6.52 2.90
N VAL A 90 24.35 -5.87 2.43
CA VAL A 90 25.42 -6.52 1.70
C VAL A 90 26.73 -6.24 2.43
N GLN A 91 27.40 -7.29 2.88
CA GLN A 91 28.77 -7.20 3.38
C GLN A 91 29.72 -7.10 2.19
N VAL A 92 30.63 -6.16 2.24
CA VAL A 92 31.69 -6.03 1.26
C VAL A 92 32.95 -6.69 1.81
N SER A 93 33.65 -7.42 0.99
CA SER A 93 34.99 -7.91 1.28
C SER A 93 36.05 -7.03 0.61
N ASP A 94 37.26 -7.13 1.10
CA ASP A 94 38.42 -6.37 0.64
C ASP A 94 38.51 -6.28 -0.90
N ASN A 95 38.54 -5.07 -1.41
CA ASN A 95 38.55 -4.76 -2.85
C ASN A 95 37.40 -5.35 -3.68
N ALA A 96 36.34 -5.79 -3.04
CA ALA A 96 35.19 -6.35 -3.77
C ALA A 96 34.33 -5.23 -4.37
N ASN A 97 33.89 -5.45 -5.60
CA ASN A 97 32.85 -4.70 -6.27
C ASN A 97 31.65 -5.62 -6.47
N LEU A 98 30.64 -5.47 -5.65
CA LEU A 98 29.44 -6.28 -5.72
C LEU A 98 28.41 -5.59 -6.62
N ALA A 99 28.18 -6.19 -7.79
CA ALA A 99 27.24 -5.69 -8.77
C ALA A 99 25.85 -5.43 -8.14
N PRO A 100 25.13 -4.37 -8.56
CA PRO A 100 23.79 -4.08 -8.06
C PRO A 100 22.84 -5.25 -8.28
N THR A 101 22.16 -5.66 -7.21
CA THR A 101 21.09 -6.65 -7.23
C THR A 101 19.74 -5.97 -7.01
N ALA A 102 18.67 -6.53 -7.60
CA ALA A 102 17.35 -5.94 -7.56
C ALA A 102 16.82 -5.81 -6.12
N LEU A 103 16.39 -4.62 -5.74
CA LEU A 103 15.70 -4.31 -4.50
C LEU A 103 14.19 -4.37 -4.68
N VAL A 104 13.70 -3.67 -5.70
CA VAL A 104 12.28 -3.59 -6.00
C VAL A 104 12.07 -3.41 -7.50
N GLY A 105 11.20 -4.24 -8.07
CA GLY A 105 10.74 -4.12 -9.45
C GLY A 105 9.32 -3.59 -9.49
N VAL A 106 9.08 -2.57 -10.29
CA VAL A 106 7.74 -1.99 -10.51
C VAL A 106 7.34 -2.28 -11.96
N PRO A 107 6.37 -3.18 -12.18
CA PRO A 107 5.94 -3.57 -13.53
C PRO A 107 5.55 -2.35 -14.39
N GLY A 108 6.08 -2.30 -15.61
CA GLY A 108 5.84 -1.21 -16.57
C GLY A 108 6.52 0.12 -16.22
N VAL A 109 7.43 0.13 -15.23
CA VAL A 109 8.22 1.32 -14.86
C VAL A 109 9.72 0.97 -14.87
N GLY A 110 10.16 0.02 -14.05
CA GLY A 110 11.55 -0.34 -13.98
C GLY A 110 11.97 -1.03 -12.69
N THR A 111 13.26 -1.20 -12.51
CA THR A 111 13.85 -1.90 -11.36
C THR A 111 14.88 -1.03 -10.67
N LEU A 112 14.70 -0.83 -9.36
CA LEU A 112 15.73 -0.29 -8.47
C LEU A 112 16.61 -1.43 -7.98
N SER A 113 17.91 -1.23 -8.04
CA SER A 113 18.94 -2.18 -7.60
C SER A 113 19.94 -1.48 -6.69
N ALA A 114 20.60 -2.21 -5.82
CA ALA A 114 21.70 -1.71 -5.03
C ALA A 114 22.91 -2.65 -5.06
N GLY A 115 24.09 -2.06 -5.07
CA GLY A 115 25.36 -2.73 -4.94
C GLY A 115 26.18 -2.12 -3.79
N CYS A 116 27.27 -2.79 -3.45
CA CYS A 116 28.20 -2.33 -2.42
C CYS A 116 29.63 -2.54 -2.91
N ASP A 117 30.38 -1.45 -3.07
CA ASP A 117 31.79 -1.48 -3.47
C ASP A 117 32.66 -1.22 -2.26
N ASP A 118 33.81 -1.85 -2.20
CA ASP A 118 34.88 -1.47 -1.31
C ASP A 118 35.84 -0.47 -2.01
N GLN A 119 35.94 0.73 -1.48
CA GLN A 119 36.86 1.74 -1.97
C GLN A 119 38.21 1.71 -1.24
N ALA A 120 38.36 0.92 -0.18
CA ALA A 120 39.62 0.80 0.53
C ALA A 120 40.58 -0.11 -0.26
N LYS A 121 41.83 0.30 -0.29
CA LYS A 121 42.90 -0.50 -0.89
C LYS A 121 43.71 -1.27 0.17
N ASN A 122 43.33 -1.18 1.42
CA ASN A 122 44.04 -1.78 2.55
C ASN A 122 43.27 -2.99 3.06
N PRO A 123 43.80 -4.21 2.99
CA PRO A 123 43.17 -5.38 3.47
C PRO A 123 42.65 -5.28 4.93
N GLY A 124 41.41 -5.73 5.15
CA GLY A 124 40.78 -5.71 6.46
C GLY A 124 40.34 -4.33 6.95
N ARG A 125 40.25 -3.35 6.05
CA ARG A 125 39.73 -1.99 6.33
C ARG A 125 38.85 -1.53 5.19
N GLU A 126 37.65 -2.09 5.13
CA GLU A 126 36.68 -1.78 4.08
C GLU A 126 36.20 -0.32 4.19
N ASN A 127 35.97 0.26 3.04
CA ASN A 127 35.33 1.59 2.90
C ASN A 127 34.11 1.44 2.00
N PRO A 128 32.98 0.95 2.53
CA PRO A 128 31.81 0.63 1.74
C PRO A 128 31.26 1.86 1.02
N LEU A 129 31.00 1.68 -0.27
CA LEU A 129 30.33 2.66 -1.13
C LEU A 129 29.06 2.02 -1.67
N THR A 130 27.91 2.60 -1.36
CA THR A 130 26.65 2.12 -1.93
C THR A 130 26.46 2.65 -3.33
N VAL A 131 26.14 1.75 -4.27
CA VAL A 131 25.76 2.10 -5.63
C VAL A 131 24.28 1.79 -5.79
N LEU A 132 23.46 2.81 -6.02
CA LEU A 132 22.06 2.65 -6.41
C LEU A 132 21.97 2.73 -7.93
N ALA A 133 21.22 1.83 -8.54
CA ALA A 133 20.99 1.80 -9.97
C ALA A 133 19.48 1.68 -10.25
N PHE A 134 18.96 2.52 -11.12
CA PHE A 134 17.59 2.39 -11.61
C PHE A 134 17.62 2.05 -13.10
N THR A 135 17.03 0.92 -13.46
CA THR A 135 16.87 0.48 -14.85
C THR A 135 15.46 0.81 -15.32
N ASN A 136 15.34 1.64 -16.36
CA ASN A 136 14.05 1.93 -16.99
C ASN A 136 13.58 0.75 -17.82
N GLN A 137 12.36 0.26 -17.56
CA GLN A 137 11.69 -0.84 -18.27
C GLN A 137 10.26 -0.45 -18.69
N SER A 138 10.01 0.85 -18.87
CA SER A 138 8.68 1.39 -19.19
C SER A 138 8.27 1.24 -20.66
N GLY A 139 9.20 0.88 -21.54
CA GLY A 139 8.98 0.85 -22.98
C GLY A 139 9.23 2.20 -23.68
N GLY A 140 9.48 3.27 -22.94
CA GLY A 140 9.79 4.61 -23.43
C GLY A 140 10.77 5.35 -22.53
N PHE A 141 10.96 6.62 -22.76
CA PHE A 141 11.74 7.43 -21.83
C PHE A 141 10.92 7.76 -20.57
N ILE A 142 11.59 7.95 -19.45
CA ILE A 142 11.01 8.44 -18.19
C ILE A 142 11.71 9.70 -17.74
N SER A 143 10.97 10.59 -17.08
CA SER A 143 11.56 11.66 -16.29
C SER A 143 11.97 11.12 -14.94
N PHE A 144 13.22 11.26 -14.59
CA PHE A 144 13.81 10.76 -13.36
C PHE A 144 14.38 11.91 -12.55
N GLU A 145 13.81 12.17 -11.41
CA GLU A 145 14.30 13.13 -10.44
C GLU A 145 14.92 12.40 -9.26
N ARG A 146 16.13 12.80 -8.90
CA ARG A 146 16.90 12.20 -7.82
C ARG A 146 17.32 13.25 -6.80
N THR A 147 17.05 12.96 -5.53
CA THR A 147 17.55 13.75 -4.40
C THR A 147 18.33 12.83 -3.46
N LEU A 148 19.53 13.23 -3.08
CA LEU A 148 20.40 12.52 -2.13
C LEU A 148 20.66 13.43 -0.92
N GLY A 149 20.19 13.00 0.26
CA GLY A 149 20.31 13.81 1.47
C GLY A 149 19.59 15.16 1.32
N GLN A 150 20.31 16.22 1.59
CA GLN A 150 19.83 17.61 1.48
C GLN A 150 20.30 18.31 0.20
N THR A 151 20.72 17.56 -0.81
CA THR A 151 21.14 18.15 -2.08
C THR A 151 19.94 18.63 -2.90
N GLN A 152 20.22 19.54 -3.85
CA GLN A 152 19.19 19.93 -4.83
C GLN A 152 18.78 18.72 -5.70
N PRO A 153 17.51 18.63 -6.09
CA PRO A 153 17.06 17.59 -7.00
C PRO A 153 17.80 17.65 -8.34
N VAL A 154 18.17 16.50 -8.85
CA VAL A 154 18.73 16.37 -10.21
C VAL A 154 17.71 15.68 -11.09
N VAL A 155 17.26 16.34 -12.14
CA VAL A 155 16.31 15.81 -13.10
C VAL A 155 17.05 15.34 -14.35
N THR A 156 16.76 14.12 -14.78
CA THR A 156 17.36 13.51 -15.97
C THR A 156 16.30 12.70 -16.71
N ALA A 157 16.38 12.69 -18.05
CA ALA A 157 15.61 11.72 -18.84
C ALA A 157 16.41 10.42 -18.96
N ILE A 158 15.73 9.29 -18.81
CA ILE A 158 16.31 7.95 -18.93
C ILE A 158 15.57 7.20 -20.01
N ASP A 159 16.29 6.81 -21.07
CA ASP A 159 15.74 6.03 -22.17
C ASP A 159 15.35 4.61 -21.73
N ASN A 160 14.49 3.96 -22.51
CA ASN A 160 14.11 2.58 -22.24
C ASN A 160 15.33 1.66 -22.24
N ASN A 161 15.39 0.77 -21.25
CA ASN A 161 16.52 -0.12 -20.95
C ASN A 161 17.83 0.58 -20.54
N ALA A 162 17.84 1.90 -20.42
CA ALA A 162 18.99 2.61 -19.87
C ALA A 162 19.00 2.56 -18.33
N VAL A 163 20.17 2.75 -17.75
CA VAL A 163 20.42 2.67 -16.32
C VAL A 163 20.94 4.02 -15.82
N ALA A 164 20.26 4.57 -14.82
CA ALA A 164 20.76 5.70 -14.05
C ALA A 164 21.43 5.19 -12.77
N THR A 165 22.64 5.60 -12.51
CA THR A 165 23.40 5.20 -11.33
C THR A 165 23.68 6.35 -10.39
N ALA A 166 23.78 6.06 -9.10
CA ALA A 166 24.23 6.99 -8.08
C ALA A 166 25.15 6.29 -7.11
N SER A 167 26.37 6.79 -6.97
CA SER A 167 27.28 6.36 -5.92
C SER A 167 27.09 7.25 -4.69
N ILE A 168 26.87 6.61 -3.54
CA ILE A 168 26.54 7.29 -2.29
C ILE A 168 27.63 7.00 -1.27
N PRO A 169 28.51 7.97 -1.01
CA PRO A 169 29.50 7.86 0.04
C PRO A 169 28.85 8.22 1.39
N GLY A 170 28.88 7.30 2.33
CA GLY A 170 28.34 7.50 3.67
C GLY A 170 26.82 7.24 3.80
N SER A 171 26.31 7.46 5.01
CA SER A 171 24.90 7.23 5.32
C SER A 171 24.07 8.46 4.98
N THR A 172 22.99 8.27 4.21
CA THR A 172 22.10 9.36 3.82
C THR A 172 20.73 8.85 3.40
N THR A 173 19.76 9.75 3.30
CA THR A 173 18.46 9.47 2.68
C THR A 173 18.55 9.63 1.18
N PHE A 174 17.66 8.96 0.45
CA PHE A 174 17.47 9.20 -0.98
C PHE A 174 15.98 9.24 -1.32
N SER A 175 15.66 10.00 -2.34
CA SER A 175 14.33 10.07 -2.93
C SER A 175 14.45 10.06 -4.46
N TYR A 176 13.69 9.19 -5.09
CA TYR A 176 13.54 9.13 -6.54
C TYR A 176 12.08 9.37 -6.89
N ASN A 177 11.83 10.33 -7.76
CA ASN A 177 10.53 10.57 -8.35
C ASN A 177 10.63 10.27 -9.84
N LEU A 178 9.85 9.33 -10.31
CA LEU A 178 9.85 8.87 -11.69
C LEU A 178 8.46 9.10 -12.28
N GLN A 179 8.43 9.71 -13.45
CA GLN A 179 7.21 9.93 -14.19
C GLN A 179 7.20 9.11 -15.48
N VAL A 180 6.20 8.26 -15.62
CA VAL A 180 5.94 7.42 -16.80
C VAL A 180 4.52 7.70 -17.28
N GLY A 181 4.38 8.52 -18.31
CA GLY A 181 3.06 8.99 -18.74
C GLY A 181 2.32 9.72 -17.62
N LEU A 182 1.16 9.19 -17.22
CA LEU A 182 0.35 9.72 -16.11
C LEU A 182 0.64 9.05 -14.76
N THR A 183 1.60 8.13 -14.71
CA THR A 183 1.95 7.41 -13.48
C THR A 183 3.20 8.00 -12.87
N ASN A 184 3.15 8.28 -11.58
CA ASN A 184 4.31 8.67 -10.79
C ASN A 184 4.73 7.49 -9.89
N LEU A 185 6.01 7.22 -9.82
CA LEU A 185 6.61 6.31 -8.85
C LEU A 185 7.50 7.12 -7.91
N GLN A 186 7.20 7.06 -6.64
CA GLN A 186 8.05 7.59 -5.58
C GLN A 186 8.80 6.46 -4.89
N VAL A 187 10.12 6.59 -4.81
CA VAL A 187 10.97 5.67 -4.05
C VAL A 187 11.72 6.48 -3.00
N ASN A 188 11.46 6.19 -1.75
CA ASN A 188 12.12 6.85 -0.64
C ASN A 188 12.86 5.83 0.21
N GLY A 189 14.06 6.16 0.62
CA GLY A 189 14.86 5.24 1.41
C GLY A 189 16.03 5.87 2.11
N VAL A 190 16.76 5.00 2.77
CA VAL A 190 17.98 5.31 3.51
C VAL A 190 19.07 4.36 3.03
N VAL A 191 20.21 4.94 2.77
CA VAL A 191 21.48 4.21 2.64
C VAL A 191 22.22 4.36 3.95
N ARG A 192 22.73 3.29 4.48
CA ARG A 192 23.58 3.26 5.66
C ARG A 192 24.82 2.45 5.36
N GLN A 193 25.95 2.96 5.79
CA GLN A 193 27.23 2.28 5.66
C GLN A 193 27.77 2.02 7.06
N ASP A 194 27.99 0.75 7.35
CA ASP A 194 28.48 0.29 8.64
C ASP A 194 29.87 -0.32 8.47
N GLY A 195 30.69 -0.30 9.53
CA GLY A 195 31.96 -0.96 9.59
C GLY A 195 33.07 -0.29 8.73
N THR A 196 32.92 0.96 8.35
CA THR A 196 33.98 1.70 7.66
C THR A 196 35.30 1.69 8.43
N GLY A 197 36.36 1.26 7.78
CA GLY A 197 37.69 1.11 8.39
C GLY A 197 37.87 -0.17 9.22
N THR A 198 36.95 -1.12 9.12
CA THR A 198 37.01 -2.44 9.76
C THR A 198 36.83 -3.54 8.69
N ALA A 199 37.05 -4.79 9.06
CA ALA A 199 36.82 -5.94 8.18
C ALA A 199 35.33 -6.32 8.02
N ASP A 200 34.42 -5.59 8.67
CA ASP A 200 32.97 -5.83 8.68
C ASP A 200 32.18 -4.77 7.88
N GLY A 201 32.84 -4.16 6.89
CA GLY A 201 32.22 -3.15 6.03
C GLY A 201 30.95 -3.69 5.34
N ARG A 202 29.86 -2.91 5.42
CA ARG A 202 28.60 -3.27 4.75
C ARG A 202 27.81 -2.06 4.27
N CYS A 203 27.07 -2.26 3.20
CA CYS A 203 26.03 -1.34 2.75
C CYS A 203 24.67 -1.88 3.17
N VAL A 204 23.85 -1.05 3.77
CA VAL A 204 22.45 -1.36 4.10
C VAL A 204 21.57 -0.35 3.38
N VAL A 205 20.63 -0.84 2.59
CA VAL A 205 19.66 -0.03 1.86
C VAL A 205 18.26 -0.48 2.25
N TYR A 206 17.44 0.43 2.69
CA TYR A 206 16.04 0.13 3.02
C TYR A 206 15.14 1.31 2.69
N GLY A 207 13.87 1.01 2.43
CA GLY A 207 12.91 2.02 2.06
C GLY A 207 11.61 1.45 1.52
N SER A 208 10.93 2.26 0.74
CA SER A 208 9.69 1.85 0.07
C SER A 208 9.55 2.51 -1.28
N ALA A 209 8.91 1.81 -2.21
CA ALA A 209 8.45 2.33 -3.48
C ALA A 209 6.93 2.45 -3.46
N VAL A 210 6.39 3.58 -3.87
CA VAL A 210 4.96 3.86 -3.93
C VAL A 210 4.59 4.31 -5.33
N ARG A 211 3.69 3.61 -5.97
CA ARG A 211 3.12 4.05 -7.25
C ARG A 211 1.95 5.00 -6.96
N VAL A 212 2.07 6.21 -7.46
CA VAL A 212 1.04 7.25 -7.36
C VAL A 212 0.42 7.42 -8.75
N PRO A 213 -0.90 7.40 -8.87
CA PRO A 213 -1.59 7.59 -10.15
C PRO A 213 -1.37 8.97 -10.74
#